data_3430970dd4cbaae553a1fc06c025cf19
#
_entry.id   3430970dd4cbaae553a1fc06c025cf19
#
_cell.length_a   1.000
_cell.length_b   1.000
_cell.length_c   1.000
_cell.angle_alpha   90.00
_cell.angle_beta   90.00
_cell.angle_gamma   90.00
#
_symmetry.space_group_name_H-M   'P 1'
#
loop_
_entity.id
_entity.type
_entity.pdbx_description
1 polymer ?
#
loop_
_entity_poly.entity_id
_entity_poly.type
_entity_poly.pdbx_seq_one_letter_code
_entity_poly.pdbx_strand_id
1 'polypeptide(L)'
;MFRWFESLIPVFPPVDGRMPPRKVLPFYLHYLRPVWPVLLATLIAGLLLALVEVAMFDYLGRIVDMVAEQPGADFFKRHANELGWMLFITVIARPILVGLHNLLVNQAIVPGLSNRSRWLMHNYVVRQSLSFFQNDFAGSVANRVMQTGTSLRESAVQMVDSLWYIVVYTGTALYLFAQADWRLMVPLVLWLLAYAVIMVYFVPRAKERAWIASEARSKAMGRIVDGYTNIPTLKLFAHGGREQAYVAESIQELAVKHRAQTRVTTGMDLTIAIVNGFLIAGTCGLALWLWNGGHITVGAITLATGLVIRIHNMSGWIMWTINGIFEDIGTVQDGITTIAQPLTVQDRGDAVPLQVTRGGVQFQDIHFHYGKKGGVIAGLDLVVKPGEKIGLVGPSGAGKSTLVNVLLRLYDLESGRILIDGQDIAYVTQESLRQQIGVVTQDTSLLHRSIRDNLLYGRPDATEEQLRAAVAKARAEAFIDTLVDGQGRRGYDAHVGERGVKLSGGQRQRIAIARVLLKDAPILVLDEATSALDSEVEAAIQDSLDELMGGKTVIAIAHRLSTIARMDRLVVMDQGRIVETGSHAELIAAGGLYARLWARQTGGFVAAEQ
;
A
#
# COMPACT_ATOMS: atom_id res chain seq x y z
N MET A 1 -19.47 12.38 -22.71
CA MET A 1 -18.11 12.22 -23.25
C MET A 1 -17.14 11.75 -22.16
N PHE A 2 -16.91 12.47 -21.05
CA PHE A 2 -15.95 12.08 -19.99
C PHE A 2 -16.19 10.67 -19.43
N ARG A 3 -17.43 10.33 -19.03
CA ARG A 3 -17.80 9.01 -18.48
C ARG A 3 -17.41 7.82 -19.39
N TRP A 4 -17.41 8.00 -20.70
CA TRP A 4 -16.99 6.97 -21.64
C TRP A 4 -15.48 6.70 -21.53
N PHE A 5 -14.64 7.75 -21.47
CA PHE A 5 -13.19 7.61 -21.26
C PHE A 5 -12.86 7.01 -19.89
N GLU A 6 -13.56 7.45 -18.82
CA GLU A 6 -13.42 6.92 -17.47
C GLU A 6 -13.74 5.42 -17.39
N SER A 7 -14.65 4.92 -18.24
CA SER A 7 -15.03 3.51 -18.27
C SER A 7 -14.07 2.60 -19.06
N LEU A 8 -13.09 3.15 -19.79
CA LEU A 8 -12.14 2.36 -20.59
C LEU A 8 -11.23 1.47 -19.75
N ILE A 9 -10.93 1.89 -18.52
CA ILE A 9 -10.11 1.11 -17.58
C ILE A 9 -10.94 0.84 -16.32
N PRO A 10 -11.49 -0.38 -16.14
CA PRO A 10 -12.25 -0.73 -14.95
C PRO A 10 -11.33 -0.74 -13.71
N VAL A 11 -11.70 0.05 -12.70
CA VAL A 11 -10.94 0.21 -11.45
C VAL A 11 -10.96 -1.08 -10.61
N PHE A 12 -12.09 -1.79 -10.59
CA PHE A 12 -12.33 -2.98 -9.78
C PHE A 12 -12.47 -4.24 -10.67
N PRO A 13 -11.37 -4.76 -11.24
CA PRO A 13 -11.44 -6.01 -11.99
C PRO A 13 -11.61 -7.21 -11.06
N PRO A 14 -12.04 -8.38 -11.58
CA PRO A 14 -11.97 -9.63 -10.86
C PRO A 14 -10.54 -9.91 -10.38
N VAL A 15 -10.41 -10.43 -9.15
CA VAL A 15 -9.11 -10.73 -8.53
C VAL A 15 -8.81 -12.20 -8.72
N ASP A 16 -7.74 -12.53 -9.43
CA ASP A 16 -7.31 -13.92 -9.69
C ASP A 16 -6.44 -14.53 -8.58
N GLY A 17 -6.08 -13.74 -7.58
CA GLY A 17 -5.29 -14.17 -6.43
C GLY A 17 -3.82 -14.52 -6.71
N ARG A 18 -3.36 -14.31 -7.95
CA ARG A 18 -1.98 -14.62 -8.34
C ARG A 18 -0.99 -13.66 -7.69
N MET A 19 0.16 -14.21 -7.30
CA MET A 19 1.27 -13.43 -6.78
C MET A 19 1.79 -12.46 -7.84
N PRO A 20 1.94 -11.16 -7.55
CA PRO A 20 2.59 -10.21 -8.45
C PRO A 20 4.05 -10.62 -8.71
N PRO A 21 4.57 -10.41 -9.93
CA PRO A 21 5.94 -10.76 -10.27
C PRO A 21 6.98 -9.99 -9.44
N ARG A 22 8.09 -10.63 -9.05
CA ARG A 22 9.17 -10.02 -8.26
C ARG A 22 10.15 -9.16 -9.06
N LYS A 23 10.19 -9.32 -10.38
CA LYS A 23 11.08 -8.55 -11.25
C LYS A 23 10.35 -7.34 -11.80
N VAL A 24 11.03 -6.21 -11.92
CA VAL A 24 10.44 -4.92 -12.35
C VAL A 24 9.69 -5.04 -13.68
N LEU A 25 10.32 -5.49 -14.76
CA LEU A 25 9.69 -5.57 -16.07
C LEU A 25 8.46 -6.50 -16.10
N PRO A 26 8.51 -7.75 -15.58
CA PRO A 26 7.31 -8.58 -15.47
C PRO A 26 6.22 -7.95 -14.60
N PHE A 27 6.57 -7.21 -13.54
CA PHE A 27 5.62 -6.49 -12.69
C PHE A 27 4.88 -5.42 -13.49
N TYR A 28 5.58 -4.59 -14.26
CA TYR A 28 4.96 -3.62 -15.17
C TYR A 28 4.04 -4.32 -16.16
N LEU A 29 4.51 -5.37 -16.84
CA LEU A 29 3.69 -6.10 -17.82
C LEU A 29 2.44 -6.72 -17.20
N HIS A 30 2.48 -7.17 -15.95
CA HIS A 30 1.33 -7.73 -15.24
C HIS A 30 0.18 -6.70 -15.13
N TYR A 31 0.50 -5.45 -14.80
CA TYR A 31 -0.51 -4.40 -14.63
C TYR A 31 -0.85 -3.65 -15.92
N LEU A 32 0.10 -3.53 -16.87
CA LEU A 32 -0.11 -2.78 -18.12
C LEU A 32 -0.75 -3.61 -19.23
N ARG A 33 -0.49 -4.93 -19.27
CA ARG A 33 -1.05 -5.80 -20.30
C ARG A 33 -2.58 -5.73 -20.46
N PRO A 34 -3.40 -5.64 -19.41
CA PRO A 34 -4.85 -5.52 -19.57
C PRO A 34 -5.32 -4.17 -20.15
N VAL A 35 -4.48 -3.13 -20.07
CA VAL A 35 -4.81 -1.76 -20.51
C VAL A 35 -4.08 -1.33 -21.78
N TRP A 36 -3.38 -2.27 -22.45
CA TRP A 36 -2.59 -2.01 -23.65
C TRP A 36 -3.36 -1.30 -24.77
N PRO A 37 -4.69 -1.53 -25.01
CA PRO A 37 -5.39 -0.82 -26.09
C PRO A 37 -5.47 0.69 -25.82
N VAL A 38 -5.66 1.11 -24.56
CA VAL A 38 -5.70 2.53 -24.18
C VAL A 38 -4.31 3.15 -24.30
N LEU A 39 -3.25 2.42 -23.89
CA LEU A 39 -1.87 2.88 -24.05
C LEU A 39 -1.50 3.03 -25.54
N LEU A 40 -1.93 2.11 -26.38
CA LEU A 40 -1.72 2.19 -27.84
C LEU A 40 -2.48 3.39 -28.46
N ALA A 41 -3.73 3.62 -28.04
CA ALA A 41 -4.49 4.78 -28.50
C ALA A 41 -3.80 6.09 -28.09
N THR A 42 -3.25 6.16 -26.87
CA THR A 42 -2.48 7.33 -26.40
C THR A 42 -1.20 7.51 -27.21
N LEU A 43 -0.48 6.44 -27.51
CA LEU A 43 0.73 6.48 -28.34
C LEU A 43 0.43 6.98 -29.77
N ILE A 44 -0.68 6.52 -30.38
CA ILE A 44 -1.12 7.01 -31.70
C ILE A 44 -1.53 8.48 -31.63
N ALA A 45 -2.28 8.89 -30.60
CA ALA A 45 -2.68 10.28 -30.43
C ALA A 45 -1.46 11.19 -30.23
N GLY A 46 -0.47 10.76 -29.44
CA GLY A 46 0.80 11.45 -29.24
C GLY A 46 1.63 11.56 -30.54
N LEU A 47 1.66 10.48 -31.36
CA LEU A 47 2.29 10.51 -32.69
C LEU A 47 1.68 11.57 -33.58
N LEU A 48 0.34 11.56 -33.71
CA LEU A 48 -0.37 12.52 -34.56
C LEU A 48 -0.18 13.94 -34.07
N LEU A 49 -0.18 14.15 -32.75
CA LEU A 49 0.05 15.45 -32.14
C LEU A 49 1.46 15.95 -32.43
N ALA A 50 2.49 15.12 -32.28
CA ALA A 50 3.87 15.47 -32.57
C ALA A 50 4.06 15.86 -34.05
N LEU A 51 3.47 15.09 -34.98
CA LEU A 51 3.52 15.38 -36.41
C LEU A 51 2.84 16.73 -36.75
N VAL A 52 1.70 17.01 -36.16
CA VAL A 52 1.00 18.30 -36.34
C VAL A 52 1.81 19.45 -35.77
N GLU A 53 2.44 19.30 -34.62
CA GLU A 53 3.29 20.36 -34.04
C GLU A 53 4.52 20.67 -34.90
N VAL A 54 5.15 19.66 -35.47
CA VAL A 54 6.27 19.89 -36.40
C VAL A 54 5.80 20.53 -37.71
N ALA A 55 4.64 20.09 -38.25
CA ALA A 55 4.05 20.68 -39.45
C ALA A 55 3.73 22.19 -39.28
N MET A 56 3.40 22.64 -38.08
CA MET A 56 3.20 24.07 -37.80
C MET A 56 4.45 24.91 -38.03
N PHE A 57 5.64 24.40 -37.74
CA PHE A 57 6.91 25.08 -38.02
C PHE A 57 7.22 25.06 -39.51
N ASP A 58 6.91 23.97 -40.22
CA ASP A 58 7.02 23.93 -41.67
C ASP A 58 6.08 24.98 -42.34
N TYR A 59 4.84 25.08 -41.85
CA TYR A 59 3.90 26.11 -42.31
C TYR A 59 4.42 27.53 -42.06
N LEU A 60 5.03 27.80 -40.92
CA LEU A 60 5.64 29.09 -40.63
C LEU A 60 6.73 29.44 -41.66
N GLY A 61 7.59 28.44 -41.99
CA GLY A 61 8.59 28.61 -43.03
C GLY A 61 7.99 28.90 -44.40
N ARG A 62 6.97 28.13 -44.82
CA ARG A 62 6.28 28.32 -46.09
C ARG A 62 5.56 29.67 -46.19
N ILE A 63 4.93 30.12 -45.10
CA ILE A 63 4.31 31.45 -45.06
C ILE A 63 5.35 32.55 -45.30
N VAL A 64 6.55 32.44 -44.70
CA VAL A 64 7.64 33.39 -44.90
C VAL A 64 8.11 33.37 -46.36
N ASP A 65 8.22 32.20 -46.98
CA ASP A 65 8.60 32.08 -48.39
C ASP A 65 7.53 32.71 -49.33
N MET A 66 6.22 32.42 -49.07
CA MET A 66 5.12 33.04 -49.81
C MET A 66 5.10 34.58 -49.72
N VAL A 67 5.43 35.11 -48.53
CA VAL A 67 5.51 36.57 -48.33
C VAL A 67 6.75 37.18 -49.02
N ALA A 68 7.83 36.43 -49.12
CA ALA A 68 9.04 36.86 -49.85
C ALA A 68 8.83 36.86 -51.37
N GLU A 69 7.88 36.08 -51.90
CA GLU A 69 7.39 36.28 -53.27
C GLU A 69 6.60 37.60 -53.32
N GLN A 70 6.80 38.41 -54.39
CA GLN A 70 6.23 39.78 -54.47
C GLN A 70 4.73 39.87 -54.12
N PRO A 71 4.31 40.78 -53.24
CA PRO A 71 2.90 40.95 -52.88
C PRO A 71 2.10 41.44 -54.11
N GLY A 72 1.07 40.69 -54.48
CA GLY A 72 0.15 41.04 -55.57
C GLY A 72 -1.33 40.92 -55.14
N ALA A 73 -2.22 41.59 -55.88
CA ALA A 73 -3.65 41.60 -55.57
C ALA A 73 -4.30 40.20 -55.52
N ASP A 74 -3.68 39.17 -56.11
CA ASP A 74 -4.17 37.79 -56.15
C ASP A 74 -3.45 36.85 -55.17
N PHE A 75 -2.67 37.35 -54.22
CA PHE A 75 -1.94 36.54 -53.24
C PHE A 75 -2.84 35.52 -52.55
N PHE A 76 -3.92 35.96 -51.92
CA PHE A 76 -4.86 35.07 -51.23
C PHE A 76 -5.55 34.07 -52.13
N LYS A 77 -5.86 34.40 -53.37
CA LYS A 77 -6.46 33.46 -54.33
C LYS A 77 -5.46 32.36 -54.74
N ARG A 78 -4.20 32.76 -54.96
CA ARG A 78 -3.14 31.85 -55.39
C ARG A 78 -2.81 30.80 -54.30
N HIS A 79 -2.78 31.24 -53.04
CA HIS A 79 -2.39 30.40 -51.90
C HIS A 79 -3.60 29.93 -51.03
N ALA A 80 -4.86 30.15 -51.50
CA ALA A 80 -6.07 29.88 -50.72
C ALA A 80 -6.17 28.47 -50.19
N ASN A 81 -5.83 27.47 -50.99
CA ASN A 81 -5.88 26.06 -50.56
C ASN A 81 -4.84 25.72 -49.50
N GLU A 82 -3.63 26.20 -49.64
CA GLU A 82 -2.54 25.97 -48.68
C GLU A 82 -2.79 26.66 -47.35
N LEU A 83 -3.15 27.94 -47.39
CA LEU A 83 -3.56 28.70 -46.20
C LEU A 83 -4.79 28.09 -45.51
N GLY A 84 -5.76 27.59 -46.31
CA GLY A 84 -6.94 26.88 -45.80
C GLY A 84 -6.58 25.61 -45.05
N TRP A 85 -5.64 24.80 -45.58
CA TRP A 85 -5.15 23.63 -44.90
C TRP A 85 -4.36 23.94 -43.62
N MET A 86 -3.50 24.98 -43.65
CA MET A 86 -2.79 25.45 -42.47
C MET A 86 -3.74 25.87 -41.36
N LEU A 87 -4.78 26.66 -41.73
CA LEU A 87 -5.82 27.09 -40.81
C LEU A 87 -6.60 25.91 -40.23
N PHE A 88 -7.02 24.98 -41.10
CA PHE A 88 -7.74 23.75 -40.66
C PHE A 88 -6.92 22.93 -39.66
N ILE A 89 -5.65 22.69 -39.95
CA ILE A 89 -4.78 21.90 -39.08
C ILE A 89 -4.56 22.60 -37.74
N THR A 90 -4.33 23.91 -37.75
CA THR A 90 -4.02 24.69 -36.54
C THR A 90 -5.26 24.90 -35.66
N VAL A 91 -6.42 25.26 -36.27
CA VAL A 91 -7.63 25.67 -35.53
C VAL A 91 -8.56 24.51 -35.22
N ILE A 92 -8.56 23.44 -36.04
CA ILE A 92 -9.50 22.32 -35.90
C ILE A 92 -8.80 21.03 -35.53
N ALA A 93 -7.84 20.55 -36.34
CA ALA A 93 -7.23 19.25 -36.15
C ALA A 93 -6.41 19.18 -34.84
N ARG A 94 -5.57 20.18 -34.59
CA ARG A 94 -4.73 20.23 -33.38
C ARG A 94 -5.52 20.28 -32.08
N PRO A 95 -6.52 21.15 -31.87
CA PRO A 95 -7.33 21.14 -30.66
C PRO A 95 -8.09 19.83 -30.45
N ILE A 96 -8.57 19.18 -31.52
CA ILE A 96 -9.22 17.87 -31.42
C ILE A 96 -8.23 16.81 -30.94
N LEU A 97 -7.02 16.76 -31.52
CA LEU A 97 -5.98 15.82 -31.13
C LEU A 97 -5.50 16.06 -29.68
N VAL A 98 -5.27 17.31 -29.29
CA VAL A 98 -4.94 17.67 -27.90
C VAL A 98 -6.06 17.26 -26.95
N GLY A 99 -7.32 17.51 -27.32
CA GLY A 99 -8.48 17.12 -26.54
C GLY A 99 -8.58 15.60 -26.38
N LEU A 100 -8.42 14.85 -27.47
CA LEU A 100 -8.44 13.39 -27.46
C LEU A 100 -7.30 12.82 -26.60
N HIS A 101 -6.08 13.32 -26.80
CA HIS A 101 -4.93 12.90 -26.02
C HIS A 101 -5.13 13.15 -24.52
N ASN A 102 -5.55 14.37 -24.15
CA ASN A 102 -5.83 14.72 -22.76
C ASN A 102 -6.97 13.87 -22.15
N LEU A 103 -8.00 13.53 -22.92
CA LEU A 103 -9.07 12.64 -22.45
C LEU A 103 -8.55 11.21 -22.19
N LEU A 104 -7.69 10.68 -23.06
CA LEU A 104 -7.07 9.38 -22.86
C LEU A 104 -6.15 9.37 -21.63
N VAL A 105 -5.28 10.37 -21.49
CA VAL A 105 -4.33 10.43 -20.37
C VAL A 105 -5.06 10.77 -19.07
N ASN A 106 -5.77 11.90 -19.00
CA ASN A 106 -6.26 12.46 -17.74
C ASN A 106 -7.56 11.80 -17.26
N GLN A 107 -8.41 11.26 -18.14
CA GLN A 107 -9.68 10.66 -17.75
C GLN A 107 -9.62 9.12 -17.72
N ALA A 108 -8.87 8.48 -18.63
CA ALA A 108 -8.79 7.03 -18.65
C ALA A 108 -7.58 6.50 -17.87
N ILE A 109 -6.35 6.93 -18.21
CA ILE A 109 -5.13 6.33 -17.65
C ILE A 109 -4.87 6.80 -16.22
N VAL A 110 -4.89 8.10 -15.96
CA VAL A 110 -4.50 8.66 -14.64
C VAL A 110 -5.36 8.08 -13.50
N PRO A 111 -6.68 8.18 -13.50
CA PRO A 111 -7.50 7.59 -12.45
C PRO A 111 -7.63 6.07 -12.59
N GLY A 112 -7.78 5.54 -13.81
CA GLY A 112 -8.06 4.14 -14.07
C GLY A 112 -6.89 3.24 -13.68
N LEU A 113 -5.72 3.46 -14.24
CA LEU A 113 -4.55 2.59 -14.03
C LEU A 113 -4.04 2.64 -12.60
N SER A 114 -3.94 3.85 -11.98
CA SER A 114 -3.49 3.96 -10.58
C SER A 114 -4.41 3.21 -9.63
N ASN A 115 -5.72 3.44 -9.73
CA ASN A 115 -6.67 2.85 -8.79
C ASN A 115 -6.86 1.34 -9.05
N ARG A 116 -6.83 0.91 -10.32
CA ARG A 116 -6.82 -0.51 -10.67
C ARG A 116 -5.61 -1.23 -10.06
N SER A 117 -4.41 -0.67 -10.21
CA SER A 117 -3.19 -1.25 -9.66
C SER A 117 -3.23 -1.30 -8.14
N ARG A 118 -3.66 -0.22 -7.48
CA ARG A 118 -3.84 -0.16 -6.02
C ARG A 118 -4.83 -1.20 -5.52
N TRP A 119 -5.96 -1.36 -6.21
CA TRP A 119 -6.97 -2.36 -5.87
C TRP A 119 -6.41 -3.78 -5.93
N LEU A 120 -5.73 -4.14 -7.01
CA LEU A 120 -5.13 -5.46 -7.18
C LEU A 120 -4.03 -5.72 -6.13
N MET A 121 -3.15 -4.74 -5.88
CA MET A 121 -2.11 -4.82 -4.85
C MET A 121 -2.71 -4.95 -3.45
N HIS A 122 -3.72 -4.14 -3.12
CA HIS A 122 -4.41 -4.19 -1.84
C HIS A 122 -5.04 -5.56 -1.59
N ASN A 123 -5.76 -6.10 -2.58
CA ASN A 123 -6.38 -7.42 -2.47
C ASN A 123 -5.37 -8.55 -2.25
N TYR A 124 -4.19 -8.45 -2.85
CA TYR A 124 -3.12 -9.41 -2.60
C TYR A 124 -2.52 -9.25 -1.20
N VAL A 125 -2.23 -8.01 -0.79
CA VAL A 125 -1.63 -7.70 0.52
C VAL A 125 -2.54 -8.09 1.68
N VAL A 126 -3.85 -7.87 1.59
CA VAL A 126 -4.80 -8.27 2.66
C VAL A 126 -4.80 -9.79 2.91
N ARG A 127 -4.41 -10.60 1.93
CA ARG A 127 -4.29 -12.05 2.07
C ARG A 127 -2.97 -12.51 2.71
N GLN A 128 -2.05 -11.59 3.01
CA GLN A 128 -0.81 -11.92 3.69
C GLN A 128 -1.08 -12.42 5.12
N SER A 129 -0.16 -13.23 5.63
CA SER A 129 -0.23 -13.78 6.98
C SER A 129 -0.10 -12.70 8.06
N LEU A 130 -0.49 -13.05 9.28
CA LEU A 130 -0.33 -12.17 10.44
C LEU A 130 1.15 -11.78 10.65
N SER A 131 2.08 -12.70 10.44
CA SER A 131 3.52 -12.44 10.57
C SER A 131 4.03 -11.34 9.64
N PHE A 132 3.48 -11.23 8.43
CA PHE A 132 3.81 -10.14 7.51
C PHE A 132 3.48 -8.78 8.13
N PHE A 133 2.27 -8.61 8.69
CA PHE A 133 1.85 -7.35 9.31
C PHE A 133 2.50 -7.06 10.67
N GLN A 134 3.01 -8.10 11.37
CA GLN A 134 3.77 -7.92 12.61
C GLN A 134 5.20 -7.45 12.37
N ASN A 135 5.78 -7.78 11.21
CA ASN A 135 7.14 -7.41 10.83
C ASN A 135 7.23 -6.04 10.15
N ASP A 136 6.14 -5.51 9.63
CA ASP A 136 6.07 -4.21 8.93
C ASP A 136 4.97 -3.32 9.54
N PHE A 137 5.23 -2.01 9.63
CA PHE A 137 4.20 -1.07 10.07
C PHE A 137 3.07 -0.97 9.04
N ALA A 138 1.83 -1.14 9.47
CA ALA A 138 0.65 -1.10 8.60
C ALA A 138 0.57 0.19 7.76
N GLY A 139 0.92 1.34 8.35
CA GLY A 139 1.02 2.62 7.63
C GLY A 139 2.08 2.62 6.53
N SER A 140 3.23 1.96 6.75
CA SER A 140 4.29 1.81 5.75
C SER A 140 3.82 0.94 4.58
N VAL A 141 3.19 -0.20 4.86
CA VAL A 141 2.62 -1.09 3.85
C VAL A 141 1.55 -0.37 3.02
N ALA A 142 0.63 0.34 3.66
CA ALA A 142 -0.41 1.11 2.98
C ALA A 142 0.19 2.20 2.07
N ASN A 143 1.19 2.94 2.56
CA ASN A 143 1.89 3.97 1.79
C ASN A 143 2.59 3.38 0.56
N ARG A 144 3.30 2.24 0.71
CA ARG A 144 3.94 1.54 -0.41
C ARG A 144 2.95 1.09 -1.47
N VAL A 145 1.79 0.53 -1.10
CA VAL A 145 0.72 0.18 -2.05
C VAL A 145 0.22 1.42 -2.80
N MET A 146 -0.02 2.52 -2.09
CA MET A 146 -0.51 3.76 -2.67
C MET A 146 0.51 4.42 -3.61
N GLN A 147 1.78 4.49 -3.22
CA GLN A 147 2.85 5.08 -4.01
C GLN A 147 3.21 4.21 -5.21
N THR A 148 3.33 2.89 -5.05
CA THR A 148 3.63 1.97 -6.16
C THR A 148 2.62 2.08 -7.28
N GLY A 149 1.31 2.18 -6.97
CA GLY A 149 0.26 2.36 -7.98
C GLY A 149 0.37 3.69 -8.73
N THR A 150 0.80 4.77 -8.06
CA THR A 150 1.06 6.07 -8.69
C THR A 150 2.29 6.01 -9.57
N SER A 151 3.42 5.57 -9.03
CA SER A 151 4.69 5.55 -9.74
C SER A 151 4.71 4.59 -10.93
N LEU A 152 4.00 3.44 -10.83
CA LEU A 152 3.78 2.55 -11.97
C LEU A 152 3.06 3.25 -13.12
N ARG A 153 2.01 4.04 -12.81
CA ARG A 153 1.29 4.82 -13.81
C ARG A 153 2.15 5.96 -14.37
N GLU A 154 2.80 6.77 -13.49
CA GLU A 154 3.61 7.93 -13.92
C GLU A 154 4.72 7.49 -14.87
N SER A 155 5.53 6.50 -14.47
CA SER A 155 6.59 5.99 -15.33
C SER A 155 6.07 5.39 -16.64
N ALA A 156 4.94 4.66 -16.62
CA ALA A 156 4.34 4.11 -17.83
C ALA A 156 3.86 5.21 -18.78
N VAL A 157 3.17 6.24 -18.26
CA VAL A 157 2.73 7.40 -19.06
C VAL A 157 3.93 8.15 -19.60
N GLN A 158 4.93 8.44 -18.79
CA GLN A 158 6.13 9.15 -19.23
C GLN A 158 6.90 8.38 -20.31
N MET A 159 6.97 7.04 -20.24
CA MET A 159 7.59 6.22 -21.27
C MET A 159 6.78 6.21 -22.57
N VAL A 160 5.45 6.03 -22.49
CA VAL A 160 4.58 5.91 -23.66
C VAL A 160 4.32 7.26 -24.32
N ASP A 161 4.18 8.32 -23.54
CA ASP A 161 3.82 9.64 -24.02
C ASP A 161 5.05 10.52 -24.25
N SER A 162 5.80 10.81 -23.19
CA SER A 162 6.87 11.80 -23.24
C SER A 162 8.07 11.36 -24.10
N LEU A 163 8.59 10.14 -23.87
CA LEU A 163 9.74 9.66 -24.65
C LEU A 163 9.36 9.43 -26.11
N TRP A 164 8.16 8.90 -26.36
CA TRP A 164 7.68 8.70 -27.72
C TRP A 164 7.54 10.02 -28.48
N TYR A 165 6.93 11.04 -27.83
CA TYR A 165 6.84 12.38 -28.39
C TYR A 165 8.21 12.97 -28.78
N ILE A 166 9.20 12.84 -27.90
CA ILE A 166 10.58 13.32 -28.14
C ILE A 166 11.19 12.64 -29.38
N VAL A 167 11.06 11.30 -29.47
CA VAL A 167 11.62 10.52 -30.57
C VAL A 167 10.99 10.93 -31.91
N VAL A 168 9.65 11.03 -31.93
CA VAL A 168 8.92 11.40 -33.15
C VAL A 168 9.25 12.83 -33.55
N TYR A 169 9.21 13.77 -32.59
CA TYR A 169 9.51 15.19 -32.86
C TYR A 169 10.92 15.38 -33.42
N THR A 170 11.92 14.79 -32.76
CA THR A 170 13.33 14.91 -33.19
C THR A 170 13.57 14.23 -34.54
N GLY A 171 12.99 13.05 -34.78
CA GLY A 171 13.07 12.34 -36.05
C GLY A 171 12.46 13.13 -37.20
N THR A 172 11.29 13.74 -36.96
CA THR A 172 10.60 14.57 -37.98
C THR A 172 11.36 15.87 -38.23
N ALA A 173 11.95 16.49 -37.18
CA ALA A 173 12.79 17.68 -37.35
C ALA A 173 14.04 17.37 -38.20
N LEU A 174 14.71 16.23 -37.97
CA LEU A 174 15.83 15.78 -38.80
C LEU A 174 15.40 15.57 -40.26
N TYR A 175 14.22 14.96 -40.48
CA TYR A 175 13.69 14.75 -41.81
C TYR A 175 13.45 16.08 -42.56
N LEU A 176 12.85 17.07 -41.92
CA LEU A 176 12.64 18.41 -42.51
C LEU A 176 13.93 19.15 -42.78
N PHE A 177 14.93 19.04 -41.91
CA PHE A 177 16.26 19.59 -42.15
C PHE A 177 16.94 18.94 -43.39
N ALA A 178 16.81 17.60 -43.51
CA ALA A 178 17.34 16.90 -44.68
C ALA A 178 16.68 17.33 -46.00
N GLN A 179 15.38 17.64 -45.97
CA GLN A 179 14.66 18.14 -47.15
C GLN A 179 15.08 19.57 -47.53
N ALA A 180 15.34 20.45 -46.55
CA ALA A 180 15.79 21.80 -46.82
C ALA A 180 17.24 21.82 -47.30
N ASP A 181 18.17 21.27 -46.54
CA ASP A 181 19.57 21.00 -46.89
C ASP A 181 20.13 20.02 -45.81
N TRP A 182 20.73 18.90 -46.24
CA TRP A 182 21.27 17.89 -45.33
C TRP A 182 22.31 18.44 -44.33
N ARG A 183 23.01 19.51 -44.65
CA ARG A 183 23.98 20.17 -43.77
C ARG A 183 23.33 20.73 -42.51
N LEU A 184 22.05 21.15 -42.58
CA LEU A 184 21.30 21.63 -41.41
C LEU A 184 21.10 20.54 -40.36
N MET A 185 21.20 19.26 -40.72
CA MET A 185 21.17 18.16 -39.75
C MET A 185 22.40 18.13 -38.85
N VAL A 186 23.55 18.61 -39.31
CA VAL A 186 24.84 18.44 -38.60
C VAL A 186 24.82 19.04 -37.20
N PRO A 187 24.40 20.30 -36.96
CA PRO A 187 24.32 20.85 -35.60
C PRO A 187 23.39 20.04 -34.68
N LEU A 188 22.27 19.56 -35.21
CA LEU A 188 21.30 18.77 -34.44
C LEU A 188 21.85 17.38 -34.09
N VAL A 189 22.51 16.70 -35.01
CA VAL A 189 23.16 15.39 -34.74
C VAL A 189 24.28 15.53 -33.72
N LEU A 190 25.11 16.57 -33.84
CA LEU A 190 26.18 16.86 -32.86
C LEU A 190 25.58 17.15 -31.47
N TRP A 191 24.48 17.87 -31.43
CA TRP A 191 23.76 18.15 -30.20
C TRP A 191 23.18 16.84 -29.57
N LEU A 192 22.60 15.95 -30.38
CA LEU A 192 22.08 14.66 -29.91
C LEU A 192 23.20 13.82 -29.30
N LEU A 193 24.35 13.76 -29.93
CA LEU A 193 25.53 13.06 -29.42
C LEU A 193 26.04 13.67 -28.11
N ALA A 194 26.16 15.00 -28.06
CA ALA A 194 26.57 15.71 -26.85
C ALA A 194 25.54 15.50 -25.72
N TYR A 195 24.24 15.56 -26.02
CA TYR A 195 23.17 15.31 -25.07
C TYR A 195 23.21 13.86 -24.53
N ALA A 196 23.44 12.88 -25.40
CA ALA A 196 23.62 11.49 -24.98
C ALA A 196 24.83 11.32 -24.04
N VAL A 197 25.94 11.97 -24.30
CA VAL A 197 27.13 11.97 -23.41
C VAL A 197 26.80 12.60 -22.06
N ILE A 198 26.08 13.75 -22.04
CA ILE A 198 25.64 14.40 -20.82
C ILE A 198 24.77 13.44 -20.00
N MET A 199 23.82 12.74 -20.64
CA MET A 199 22.93 11.78 -19.98
C MET A 199 23.70 10.63 -19.36
N VAL A 200 24.62 10.01 -20.11
CA VAL A 200 25.44 8.89 -19.62
C VAL A 200 26.36 9.33 -18.46
N TYR A 201 26.83 10.55 -18.46
CA TYR A 201 27.69 11.08 -17.41
C TYR A 201 26.94 11.51 -16.15
N PHE A 202 25.88 12.31 -16.29
CA PHE A 202 25.20 12.95 -15.15
C PHE A 202 24.11 12.09 -14.53
N VAL A 203 23.34 11.32 -15.30
CA VAL A 203 22.19 10.57 -14.77
C VAL A 203 22.60 9.54 -13.71
N PRO A 204 23.64 8.70 -13.91
CA PRO A 204 24.07 7.76 -12.85
C PRO A 204 24.49 8.47 -11.57
N ARG A 205 25.20 9.61 -11.69
CA ARG A 205 25.66 10.42 -10.56
C ARG A 205 24.50 11.09 -9.82
N ALA A 206 23.54 11.63 -10.56
CA ALA A 206 22.33 12.21 -10.00
C ALA A 206 21.53 11.16 -9.23
N LYS A 207 21.37 9.96 -9.79
CA LYS A 207 20.71 8.81 -9.15
C LYS A 207 21.40 8.41 -7.85
N GLU A 208 22.73 8.26 -7.84
CA GLU A 208 23.49 7.91 -6.64
C GLU A 208 23.30 8.97 -5.54
N ARG A 209 23.43 10.27 -5.88
CA ARG A 209 23.25 11.36 -4.92
C ARG A 209 21.82 11.49 -4.42
N ALA A 210 20.84 11.25 -5.29
CA ALA A 210 19.43 11.20 -4.92
C ALA A 210 19.13 10.07 -3.93
N TRP A 211 19.72 8.88 -4.16
CA TRP A 211 19.59 7.75 -3.22
C TRP A 211 20.16 8.09 -1.83
N ILE A 212 21.38 8.64 -1.77
CA ILE A 212 22.03 9.05 -0.51
C ILE A 212 21.19 10.14 0.23
N ALA A 213 20.63 11.10 -0.51
CA ALA A 213 19.77 12.14 0.06
C ALA A 213 18.42 11.56 0.55
N SER A 214 17.88 10.57 -0.14
CA SER A 214 16.65 9.86 0.25
C SER A 214 16.85 9.06 1.54
N GLU A 215 17.99 8.38 1.69
CA GLU A 215 18.35 7.66 2.92
C GLU A 215 18.45 8.63 4.12
N ALA A 216 19.12 9.78 3.94
CA ALA A 216 19.19 10.80 4.99
C ALA A 216 17.81 11.39 5.33
N ARG A 217 16.92 11.54 4.34
CA ARG A 217 15.51 11.97 4.54
C ARG A 217 14.74 10.96 5.35
N SER A 218 14.87 9.68 5.05
CA SER A 218 14.21 8.59 5.78
C SER A 218 14.67 8.53 7.23
N LYS A 219 15.97 8.71 7.48
CA LYS A 219 16.56 8.79 8.83
C LYS A 219 16.00 9.98 9.62
N ALA A 220 15.94 11.17 9.01
CA ALA A 220 15.38 12.37 9.65
C ALA A 220 13.88 12.19 9.95
N MET A 221 13.11 11.63 9.01
CA MET A 221 11.70 11.32 9.20
C MET A 221 11.51 10.29 10.32
N GLY A 222 12.33 9.25 10.38
CA GLY A 222 12.27 8.24 11.45
C GLY A 222 12.46 8.88 12.85
N ARG A 223 13.42 9.79 13.03
CA ARG A 223 13.64 10.51 14.30
C ARG A 223 12.43 11.39 14.68
N ILE A 224 11.83 12.09 13.70
CA ILE A 224 10.65 12.93 13.92
C ILE A 224 9.44 12.07 14.32
N VAL A 225 9.20 10.99 13.61
CA VAL A 225 8.08 10.06 13.88
C VAL A 225 8.24 9.42 15.26
N ASP A 226 9.46 9.01 15.64
CA ASP A 226 9.74 8.45 16.97
C ASP A 226 9.39 9.47 18.07
N GLY A 227 9.83 10.72 17.94
CA GLY A 227 9.50 11.80 18.87
C GLY A 227 7.99 12.05 18.98
N TYR A 228 7.25 12.05 17.87
CA TYR A 228 5.79 12.25 17.88
C TYR A 228 5.03 11.05 18.44
N THR A 229 5.47 9.84 18.15
CA THR A 229 4.89 8.61 18.70
C THR A 229 5.05 8.54 20.21
N ASN A 230 6.20 8.99 20.73
CA ASN A 230 6.54 8.98 22.14
C ASN A 230 6.36 10.36 22.80
N ILE A 231 5.50 11.22 22.24
CA ILE A 231 5.31 12.60 22.73
C ILE A 231 4.93 12.70 24.20
N PRO A 232 4.14 11.77 24.81
CA PRO A 232 3.88 11.78 26.24
C PRO A 232 5.18 11.67 27.07
N THR A 233 6.08 10.78 26.67
CA THR A 233 7.39 10.60 27.34
C THR A 233 8.22 11.87 27.24
N LEU A 234 8.32 12.48 26.06
CA LEU A 234 9.06 13.75 25.88
C LEU A 234 8.49 14.88 26.76
N LYS A 235 7.16 14.94 26.87
CA LYS A 235 6.49 15.96 27.73
C LYS A 235 6.71 15.70 29.22
N LEU A 236 6.66 14.43 29.65
CA LEU A 236 6.84 14.06 31.05
C LEU A 236 8.26 14.31 31.56
N PHE A 237 9.28 14.05 30.74
CA PHE A 237 10.68 14.20 31.14
C PHE A 237 11.28 15.58 30.84
N ALA A 238 10.53 16.49 30.20
CA ALA A 238 10.90 17.90 29.96
C ALA A 238 12.26 18.15 29.25
N HIS A 239 12.76 17.17 28.45
CA HIS A 239 14.05 17.28 27.73
C HIS A 239 13.92 17.80 26.30
N GLY A 240 13.01 18.75 26.05
CA GLY A 240 12.71 19.28 24.71
C GLY A 240 13.93 19.82 23.96
N GLY A 241 14.86 20.48 24.64
CA GLY A 241 16.08 21.02 24.02
C GLY A 241 17.03 19.92 23.47
N ARG A 242 17.12 18.79 24.18
CA ARG A 242 17.94 17.63 23.73
C ARG A 242 17.31 16.97 22.50
N GLU A 243 16.01 16.83 22.50
CA GLU A 243 15.27 16.26 21.36
C GLU A 243 15.37 17.15 20.12
N GLN A 244 15.23 18.48 20.31
CA GLN A 244 15.43 19.44 19.22
C GLN A 244 16.83 19.31 18.60
N ALA A 245 17.87 19.19 19.41
CA ALA A 245 19.24 19.01 18.95
C ALA A 245 19.41 17.69 18.16
N TYR A 246 18.79 16.60 18.65
CA TYR A 246 18.82 15.28 18.01
C TYR A 246 18.17 15.27 16.63
N VAL A 247 17.02 15.95 16.48
CA VAL A 247 16.36 16.12 15.19
C VAL A 247 17.14 17.09 14.29
N ALA A 248 17.65 18.20 14.84
CA ALA A 248 18.43 19.20 14.09
C ALA A 248 19.68 18.58 13.44
N GLU A 249 20.38 17.68 14.13
CA GLU A 249 21.52 16.94 13.57
C GLU A 249 21.13 16.17 12.30
N SER A 250 20.03 15.46 12.31
CA SER A 250 19.56 14.67 11.15
C SER A 250 19.08 15.55 10.00
N ILE A 251 18.47 16.70 10.30
CA ILE A 251 18.09 17.69 9.29
C ILE A 251 19.34 18.32 8.67
N GLN A 252 20.37 18.60 9.46
CA GLN A 252 21.65 19.12 8.98
C GLN A 252 22.34 18.11 8.05
N GLU A 253 22.36 16.82 8.44
CA GLU A 253 22.89 15.74 7.58
C GLU A 253 22.12 15.68 6.24
N LEU A 254 20.79 15.70 6.28
CA LEU A 254 19.94 15.77 5.10
C LEU A 254 20.27 16.97 4.21
N ALA A 255 20.41 18.17 4.81
CA ALA A 255 20.73 19.39 4.07
C ALA A 255 22.08 19.29 3.33
N VAL A 256 23.10 18.71 3.97
CA VAL A 256 24.42 18.49 3.33
C VAL A 256 24.30 17.52 2.15
N LYS A 257 23.60 16.39 2.31
CA LYS A 257 23.42 15.40 1.24
C LYS A 257 22.57 15.94 0.09
N HIS A 258 21.52 16.68 0.42
CA HIS A 258 20.67 17.32 -0.60
C HIS A 258 21.42 18.38 -1.40
N ARG A 259 22.27 19.21 -0.74
CA ARG A 259 23.16 20.16 -1.45
C ARG A 259 24.13 19.46 -2.39
N ALA A 260 24.65 18.27 -2.03
CA ALA A 260 25.51 17.50 -2.92
C ALA A 260 24.75 16.98 -4.15
N GLN A 261 23.47 16.58 -3.99
CA GLN A 261 22.59 16.23 -5.10
C GLN A 261 22.33 17.42 -6.02
N THR A 262 21.90 18.56 -5.46
CA THR A 262 21.57 19.75 -6.25
C THR A 262 22.76 20.34 -6.99
N ARG A 263 23.99 20.19 -6.50
CA ARG A 263 25.21 20.56 -7.25
C ARG A 263 25.38 19.77 -8.55
N VAL A 264 25.04 18.46 -8.53
CA VAL A 264 25.11 17.62 -9.74
C VAL A 264 24.04 18.05 -10.75
N THR A 265 22.78 18.26 -10.29
CA THR A 265 21.71 18.73 -11.18
C THR A 265 22.00 20.12 -11.74
N THR A 266 22.46 21.07 -10.93
CA THR A 266 22.85 22.41 -11.42
C THR A 266 23.99 22.35 -12.43
N GLY A 267 25.02 21.52 -12.19
CA GLY A 267 26.11 21.33 -13.16
C GLY A 267 25.62 20.75 -14.48
N MET A 268 24.66 19.83 -14.42
CA MET A 268 24.02 19.24 -15.60
C MET A 268 23.21 20.28 -16.37
N ASP A 269 22.35 21.06 -15.67
CA ASP A 269 21.53 22.11 -16.29
C ASP A 269 22.40 23.18 -16.99
N LEU A 270 23.49 23.59 -16.35
CA LEU A 270 24.45 24.53 -16.94
C LEU A 270 25.11 23.95 -18.21
N THR A 271 25.52 22.67 -18.16
CA THR A 271 26.11 22.00 -19.32
C THR A 271 25.13 21.89 -20.48
N ILE A 272 23.87 21.54 -20.21
CA ILE A 272 22.79 21.52 -21.21
C ILE A 272 22.54 22.91 -21.79
N ALA A 273 22.51 23.95 -20.95
CA ALA A 273 22.33 25.33 -21.41
C ALA A 273 23.43 25.77 -22.38
N ILE A 274 24.69 25.40 -22.10
CA ILE A 274 25.82 25.68 -22.97
C ILE A 274 25.69 24.95 -24.33
N VAL A 275 25.37 23.65 -24.28
CA VAL A 275 25.23 22.83 -25.51
C VAL A 275 24.02 23.29 -26.33
N ASN A 276 22.93 23.73 -25.69
CA ASN A 276 21.79 24.35 -26.36
C ASN A 276 22.17 25.68 -27.02
N GLY A 277 23.01 26.49 -26.38
CA GLY A 277 23.55 27.73 -26.98
C GLY A 277 24.30 27.45 -28.27
N PHE A 278 25.18 26.42 -28.26
CA PHE A 278 25.90 25.98 -29.47
C PHE A 278 24.96 25.43 -30.56
N LEU A 279 23.89 24.71 -30.19
CA LEU A 279 22.88 24.24 -31.13
C LEU A 279 22.20 25.42 -31.85
N ILE A 280 21.71 26.42 -31.08
CA ILE A 280 21.04 27.58 -31.66
C ILE A 280 22.01 28.37 -32.53
N ALA A 281 23.15 28.76 -32.01
CA ALA A 281 24.16 29.55 -32.74
C ALA A 281 24.68 28.82 -33.99
N GLY A 282 24.97 27.53 -33.86
CA GLY A 282 25.46 26.70 -34.97
C GLY A 282 24.40 26.54 -36.08
N THR A 283 23.14 26.27 -35.71
CA THR A 283 22.07 26.09 -36.70
C THR A 283 21.73 27.42 -37.39
N CYS A 284 21.58 28.51 -36.64
CA CYS A 284 21.30 29.83 -37.22
C CYS A 284 22.45 30.33 -38.07
N GLY A 285 23.72 30.18 -37.60
CA GLY A 285 24.89 30.58 -38.36
C GLY A 285 25.06 29.79 -39.67
N LEU A 286 24.85 28.48 -39.61
CA LEU A 286 24.91 27.60 -40.79
C LEU A 286 23.73 27.92 -41.75
N ALA A 287 22.54 28.16 -41.26
CA ALA A 287 21.38 28.51 -42.06
C ALA A 287 21.61 29.86 -42.81
N LEU A 288 22.16 30.88 -42.13
CA LEU A 288 22.54 32.14 -42.75
C LEU A 288 23.62 32.00 -43.81
N TRP A 289 24.63 31.17 -43.57
CA TRP A 289 25.68 30.86 -44.51
C TRP A 289 25.14 30.16 -45.77
N LEU A 290 24.28 29.16 -45.60
CA LEU A 290 23.63 28.43 -46.72
C LEU A 290 22.70 29.34 -47.51
N TRP A 291 21.96 30.24 -46.86
CA TRP A 291 21.11 31.21 -47.52
C TRP A 291 21.92 32.20 -48.34
N ASN A 292 23.01 32.74 -47.80
CA ASN A 292 23.90 33.63 -48.53
C ASN A 292 24.51 32.96 -49.76
N GLY A 293 24.72 31.62 -49.71
CA GLY A 293 25.12 30.81 -50.85
C GLY A 293 24.00 30.41 -51.81
N GLY A 294 22.75 30.81 -51.57
CA GLY A 294 21.59 30.50 -52.41
C GLY A 294 21.11 29.07 -52.33
N HIS A 295 21.54 28.34 -51.30
CA HIS A 295 21.18 26.89 -51.13
C HIS A 295 19.84 26.68 -50.44
N ILE A 296 19.37 27.62 -49.63
CA ILE A 296 18.10 27.54 -48.88
C ILE A 296 17.33 28.85 -48.98
N THR A 297 16.02 28.77 -48.71
CA THR A 297 15.10 29.93 -48.69
C THR A 297 15.12 30.65 -47.34
N VAL A 298 14.52 31.86 -47.26
CA VAL A 298 14.30 32.56 -45.98
C VAL A 298 13.34 31.78 -45.09
N GLY A 299 12.36 31.09 -45.66
CA GLY A 299 11.47 30.20 -44.95
C GLY A 299 12.17 29.03 -44.32
N ALA A 300 13.19 28.48 -44.98
CA ALA A 300 14.01 27.40 -44.41
C ALA A 300 14.84 27.89 -43.20
N ILE A 301 15.31 29.13 -43.16
CA ILE A 301 15.94 29.73 -41.94
C ILE A 301 14.91 29.80 -40.81
N THR A 302 13.69 30.24 -41.11
CA THR A 302 12.61 30.38 -40.13
C THR A 302 12.22 29.01 -39.55
N LEU A 303 12.06 27.98 -40.41
CA LEU A 303 11.81 26.62 -40.04
C LEU A 303 12.92 26.08 -39.10
N ALA A 304 14.17 26.22 -39.52
CA ALA A 304 15.31 25.70 -38.78
C ALA A 304 15.44 26.34 -37.40
N THR A 305 15.31 27.67 -37.34
CA THR A 305 15.37 28.45 -36.10
C THR A 305 14.22 28.06 -35.15
N GLY A 306 12.98 27.99 -35.67
CA GLY A 306 11.81 27.59 -34.91
C GLY A 306 11.93 26.18 -34.29
N LEU A 307 12.34 25.20 -35.08
CA LEU A 307 12.54 23.83 -34.64
C LEU A 307 13.63 23.73 -33.56
N VAL A 308 14.76 24.43 -33.74
CA VAL A 308 15.87 24.40 -32.76
C VAL A 308 15.48 25.08 -31.45
N ILE A 309 14.76 26.21 -31.47
CA ILE A 309 14.24 26.85 -30.27
C ILE A 309 13.27 25.90 -29.53
N ARG A 310 12.43 25.18 -30.25
CA ARG A 310 11.52 24.20 -29.66
C ARG A 310 12.29 23.04 -29.03
N ILE A 311 13.31 22.50 -29.69
CA ILE A 311 14.17 21.45 -29.16
C ILE A 311 14.91 21.93 -27.90
N HIS A 312 15.41 23.16 -27.90
CA HIS A 312 16.00 23.78 -26.72
C HIS A 312 15.02 23.78 -25.54
N ASN A 313 13.79 24.24 -25.74
CA ASN A 313 12.76 24.25 -24.69
C ASN A 313 12.38 22.84 -24.20
N MET A 314 12.42 21.82 -25.09
CA MET A 314 12.17 20.43 -24.74
C MET A 314 13.32 19.80 -23.95
N SER A 315 14.56 20.25 -24.13
CA SER A 315 15.74 19.60 -23.55
C SER A 315 15.72 19.53 -22.02
N GLY A 316 15.27 20.60 -21.36
CA GLY A 316 15.09 20.63 -19.91
C GLY A 316 13.95 19.70 -19.43
N TRP A 317 12.85 19.67 -20.18
CA TRP A 317 11.73 18.77 -19.89
C TRP A 317 12.10 17.29 -20.09
N ILE A 318 12.90 16.93 -21.12
CA ILE A 318 13.45 15.59 -21.33
C ILE A 318 14.19 15.12 -20.09
N MET A 319 15.05 15.97 -19.54
CA MET A 319 15.83 15.67 -18.35
C MET A 319 14.95 15.40 -17.15
N TRP A 320 13.97 16.27 -16.89
CA TRP A 320 13.02 16.11 -15.80
C TRP A 320 12.23 14.79 -15.93
N THR A 321 11.76 14.49 -17.14
CA THR A 321 11.04 13.25 -17.46
C THR A 321 11.88 12.00 -17.19
N ILE A 322 13.13 11.98 -17.66
CA ILE A 322 14.01 10.83 -17.46
C ILE A 322 14.33 10.61 -15.98
N ASN A 323 14.61 11.69 -15.24
CA ASN A 323 14.82 11.60 -13.79
C ASN A 323 13.56 11.10 -13.07
N GLY A 324 12.37 11.59 -13.44
CA GLY A 324 11.09 11.12 -12.93
C GLY A 324 10.86 9.62 -13.18
N ILE A 325 11.14 9.14 -14.40
CA ILE A 325 11.04 7.71 -14.73
C ILE A 325 11.92 6.86 -13.82
N PHE A 326 13.18 7.28 -13.58
CA PHE A 326 14.08 6.52 -12.70
C PHE A 326 13.65 6.56 -11.24
N GLU A 327 13.15 7.69 -10.74
CA GLU A 327 12.60 7.82 -9.39
C GLU A 327 11.38 6.92 -9.21
N ASP A 328 10.47 6.95 -10.17
CA ASP A 328 9.27 6.11 -10.17
C ASP A 328 9.58 4.61 -10.25
N ILE A 329 10.53 4.21 -11.12
CA ILE A 329 11.01 2.82 -11.17
C ILE A 329 11.61 2.39 -9.84
N GLY A 330 12.36 3.27 -9.17
CA GLY A 330 12.90 3.04 -7.84
C GLY A 330 11.79 2.81 -6.80
N THR A 331 10.76 3.64 -6.81
CA THR A 331 9.59 3.52 -5.94
C THR A 331 8.81 2.23 -6.21
N VAL A 332 8.63 1.86 -7.48
CA VAL A 332 8.01 0.57 -7.86
C VAL A 332 8.86 -0.60 -7.37
N GLN A 333 10.18 -0.52 -7.49
CA GLN A 333 11.09 -1.56 -7.02
C GLN A 333 11.02 -1.75 -5.49
N ASP A 334 10.96 -0.65 -4.71
CA ASP A 334 10.73 -0.71 -3.27
C ASP A 334 9.35 -1.33 -2.95
N GLY A 335 8.30 -0.92 -3.66
CA GLY A 335 6.98 -1.51 -3.53
C GLY A 335 6.94 -3.01 -3.81
N ILE A 336 7.65 -3.50 -4.82
CA ILE A 336 7.76 -4.92 -5.16
C ILE A 336 8.31 -5.73 -3.98
N THR A 337 9.31 -5.21 -3.24
CA THR A 337 9.91 -5.91 -2.09
C THR A 337 8.90 -6.22 -0.99
N THR A 338 7.88 -5.38 -0.82
CA THR A 338 6.80 -5.55 0.15
C THR A 338 5.61 -6.29 -0.45
N ILE A 339 5.14 -5.87 -1.63
CA ILE A 339 3.89 -6.37 -2.22
C ILE A 339 4.06 -7.78 -2.80
N ALA A 340 5.19 -8.06 -3.48
CA ALA A 340 5.41 -9.34 -4.15
C ALA A 340 6.05 -10.39 -3.22
N GLN A 341 5.58 -10.46 -1.95
CA GLN A 341 5.96 -11.52 -1.02
C GLN A 341 5.06 -12.74 -1.20
N PRO A 342 5.58 -13.97 -1.05
CA PRO A 342 4.74 -15.16 -1.12
C PRO A 342 3.78 -15.19 0.08
N LEU A 343 2.57 -15.67 -0.14
CA LEU A 343 1.65 -15.97 0.95
C LEU A 343 2.22 -17.17 1.73
N THR A 344 2.46 -17.00 3.02
CA THR A 344 3.02 -18.07 3.87
C THR A 344 1.97 -19.07 4.31
N VAL A 345 0.73 -18.64 4.50
CA VAL A 345 -0.42 -19.49 4.82
C VAL A 345 -1.42 -19.41 3.67
N GLN A 346 -1.63 -20.53 2.98
CA GLN A 346 -2.50 -20.59 1.81
C GLN A 346 -3.51 -21.73 1.96
N ASP A 347 -4.72 -21.52 1.47
CA ASP A 347 -5.67 -22.61 1.31
C ASP A 347 -5.19 -23.53 0.19
N ARG A 348 -5.26 -24.83 0.43
CA ARG A 348 -4.96 -25.86 -0.58
C ARG A 348 -6.00 -25.75 -1.69
N GLY A 349 -5.62 -26.15 -2.90
CA GLY A 349 -6.53 -26.14 -4.03
C GLY A 349 -7.72 -27.11 -3.87
N ASP A 350 -7.60 -28.08 -2.98
CA ASP A 350 -8.60 -29.07 -2.60
C ASP A 350 -9.29 -28.75 -1.26
N ALA A 351 -9.05 -27.57 -0.66
CA ALA A 351 -9.63 -27.17 0.61
C ALA A 351 -11.16 -27.04 0.51
N VAL A 352 -11.85 -27.62 1.48
CA VAL A 352 -13.32 -27.58 1.59
C VAL A 352 -13.76 -26.71 2.78
N PRO A 353 -14.99 -26.21 2.82
CA PRO A 353 -15.50 -25.52 4.01
C PRO A 353 -15.57 -26.45 5.23
N LEU A 354 -15.10 -25.99 6.39
CA LEU A 354 -15.21 -26.69 7.67
C LEU A 354 -16.69 -26.79 8.09
N GLN A 355 -17.11 -27.98 8.47
CA GLN A 355 -18.43 -28.23 9.03
C GLN A 355 -18.29 -28.70 10.48
N VAL A 356 -18.65 -27.84 11.43
CA VAL A 356 -18.64 -28.18 12.86
C VAL A 356 -20.02 -28.67 13.28
N THR A 357 -20.06 -29.88 13.86
CA THR A 357 -21.30 -30.51 14.34
C THR A 357 -21.35 -30.58 15.86
N ARG A 358 -20.23 -30.86 16.53
CA ARG A 358 -20.10 -31.01 17.98
C ARG A 358 -19.07 -30.07 18.60
N GLY A 359 -18.07 -29.64 17.82
CA GLY A 359 -17.04 -28.72 18.24
C GLY A 359 -15.88 -29.34 19.04
N GLY A 360 -15.63 -30.65 18.89
CA GLY A 360 -14.46 -31.27 19.51
C GLY A 360 -13.16 -30.88 18.80
N VAL A 361 -12.09 -30.59 19.56
CA VAL A 361 -10.79 -30.17 19.03
C VAL A 361 -9.71 -31.16 19.47
N GLN A 362 -8.85 -31.57 18.54
CA GLN A 362 -7.74 -32.47 18.81
C GLN A 362 -6.45 -31.94 18.23
N PHE A 363 -5.42 -31.83 19.06
CA PHE A 363 -4.04 -31.55 18.65
C PHE A 363 -3.28 -32.87 18.73
N GLN A 364 -2.60 -33.25 17.64
CA GLN A 364 -1.91 -34.53 17.52
C GLN A 364 -0.45 -34.29 17.14
N ASP A 365 0.46 -34.53 18.07
CA ASP A 365 1.93 -34.41 17.95
C ASP A 365 2.36 -33.13 17.26
N ILE A 366 1.78 -31.98 17.67
CA ILE A 366 2.02 -30.70 17.00
C ILE A 366 3.38 -30.12 17.36
N HIS A 367 4.08 -29.62 16.32
CA HIS A 367 5.35 -28.92 16.45
C HIS A 367 5.26 -27.58 15.74
N PHE A 368 5.74 -26.53 16.41
CA PHE A 368 5.77 -25.18 15.83
C PHE A 368 6.86 -24.31 16.44
N HIS A 369 7.55 -23.54 15.57
CA HIS A 369 8.46 -22.46 15.95
C HIS A 369 8.29 -21.25 14.99
N TYR A 370 8.55 -20.05 15.45
CA TYR A 370 8.48 -18.81 14.63
C TYR A 370 9.73 -18.62 13.76
N GLY A 371 10.12 -19.62 12.95
CA GLY A 371 11.30 -19.56 12.08
C GLY A 371 12.66 -19.59 12.82
N LYS A 372 12.68 -19.81 14.16
CA LYS A 372 13.89 -19.92 14.97
C LYS A 372 14.21 -21.40 15.22
N LYS A 373 15.49 -21.77 15.21
CA LYS A 373 15.92 -23.11 15.64
C LYS A 373 15.58 -23.30 17.12
N GLY A 374 14.53 -24.05 17.41
CA GLY A 374 14.03 -24.36 18.76
C GLY A 374 12.53 -24.10 18.88
N GLY A 375 11.79 -25.12 19.30
CA GLY A 375 10.33 -25.12 19.29
C GLY A 375 9.71 -24.26 20.37
N VAL A 376 8.67 -23.51 20.01
CA VAL A 376 7.74 -22.88 20.96
C VAL A 376 6.68 -23.91 21.37
N ILE A 377 6.35 -24.86 20.49
CA ILE A 377 5.55 -26.08 20.78
C ILE A 377 6.33 -27.28 20.28
N ALA A 378 6.46 -28.31 21.13
CA ALA A 378 7.34 -29.43 20.89
C ALA A 378 6.66 -30.76 21.24
N GLY A 379 5.96 -31.38 20.27
CA GLY A 379 5.27 -32.64 20.43
C GLY A 379 4.09 -32.55 21.40
N LEU A 380 3.14 -31.65 21.14
CA LEU A 380 1.99 -31.42 22.02
C LEU A 380 0.77 -32.22 21.54
N ASP A 381 0.23 -33.05 22.45
CA ASP A 381 -1.01 -33.81 22.28
C ASP A 381 -2.06 -33.24 23.25
N LEU A 382 -3.25 -32.86 22.72
CA LEU A 382 -4.36 -32.38 23.53
C LEU A 382 -5.70 -32.73 22.86
N VAL A 383 -6.60 -33.28 23.63
CA VAL A 383 -7.98 -33.54 23.22
C VAL A 383 -8.90 -32.67 24.07
N VAL A 384 -9.74 -31.86 23.40
CA VAL A 384 -10.82 -31.07 24.01
C VAL A 384 -12.13 -31.68 23.54
N LYS A 385 -12.93 -32.19 24.48
CA LYS A 385 -14.22 -32.79 24.15
C LYS A 385 -15.25 -31.77 23.71
N PRO A 386 -16.25 -32.15 22.91
CA PRO A 386 -17.37 -31.28 22.60
C PRO A 386 -18.04 -30.71 23.86
N GLY A 387 -18.19 -29.39 23.92
CA GLY A 387 -18.79 -28.67 25.05
C GLY A 387 -17.88 -28.55 26.29
N GLU A 388 -16.66 -29.12 26.27
CA GLU A 388 -15.72 -29.01 27.38
C GLU A 388 -15.12 -27.61 27.46
N LYS A 389 -14.95 -27.09 28.68
CA LYS A 389 -14.28 -25.81 28.95
C LYS A 389 -12.90 -26.07 29.55
N ILE A 390 -11.85 -25.83 28.79
CA ILE A 390 -10.48 -26.00 29.28
C ILE A 390 -9.79 -24.67 29.53
N GLY A 391 -8.97 -24.63 30.61
CA GLY A 391 -8.13 -23.48 30.93
C GLY A 391 -6.66 -23.80 30.64
N LEU A 392 -6.02 -23.03 29.75
CA LEU A 392 -4.58 -23.09 29.50
C LEU A 392 -3.86 -22.24 30.54
N VAL A 393 -3.03 -22.84 31.38
CA VAL A 393 -2.26 -22.18 32.46
C VAL A 393 -0.77 -22.41 32.25
N GLY A 394 0.08 -21.53 32.72
CA GLY A 394 1.52 -21.68 32.63
C GLY A 394 2.27 -20.35 32.61
N PRO A 395 3.59 -20.37 32.79
CA PRO A 395 4.40 -19.14 32.77
C PRO A 395 4.31 -18.39 31.44
N SER A 396 4.74 -17.12 31.45
CA SER A 396 4.88 -16.35 30.21
C SER A 396 5.89 -17.06 29.30
N GLY A 397 5.57 -17.13 27.99
CA GLY A 397 6.41 -17.85 27.03
C GLY A 397 6.19 -19.37 26.97
N ALA A 398 5.26 -19.95 27.74
CA ALA A 398 4.99 -21.40 27.72
C ALA A 398 4.35 -21.92 26.42
N GLY A 399 3.92 -21.03 25.51
CA GLY A 399 3.33 -21.41 24.22
C GLY A 399 1.79 -21.31 24.14
N LYS A 400 1.11 -20.79 25.18
CA LYS A 400 -0.37 -20.73 25.25
C LYS A 400 -1.00 -19.94 24.07
N SER A 401 -0.57 -18.70 23.85
CA SER A 401 -1.07 -17.88 22.73
C SER A 401 -0.64 -18.44 21.38
N THR A 402 0.50 -19.11 21.31
CA THR A 402 0.94 -19.82 20.10
C THR A 402 0.00 -20.98 19.77
N LEU A 403 -0.45 -21.75 20.76
CA LEU A 403 -1.43 -22.82 20.56
C LEU A 403 -2.75 -22.30 19.96
N VAL A 404 -3.21 -21.17 20.43
CA VAL A 404 -4.39 -20.46 19.87
C VAL A 404 -4.13 -20.00 18.44
N ASN A 405 -2.97 -19.42 18.17
CA ASN A 405 -2.64 -18.91 16.84
C ASN A 405 -2.57 -20.02 15.77
N VAL A 406 -2.04 -21.20 16.11
CA VAL A 406 -2.00 -22.34 15.18
C VAL A 406 -3.38 -22.99 15.03
N LEU A 407 -4.23 -22.99 16.07
CA LEU A 407 -5.64 -23.42 15.97
C LEU A 407 -6.42 -22.55 15.00
N LEU A 408 -6.22 -21.22 15.01
CA LEU A 408 -6.82 -20.27 14.09
C LEU A 408 -6.19 -20.29 12.71
N ARG A 409 -5.18 -21.15 12.50
CA ARG A 409 -4.37 -21.21 11.28
C ARG A 409 -3.90 -19.84 10.84
N LEU A 410 -3.40 -19.03 11.81
CA LEU A 410 -2.65 -17.80 11.54
C LEU A 410 -1.21 -18.12 11.12
N TYR A 411 -0.77 -19.33 11.44
CA TYR A 411 0.48 -19.97 11.04
C TYR A 411 0.19 -21.43 10.72
N ASP A 412 0.84 -22.01 9.71
CA ASP A 412 0.81 -23.43 9.46
C ASP A 412 1.81 -24.18 10.38
N LEU A 413 1.48 -25.42 10.77
CA LEU A 413 2.34 -26.27 11.59
C LEU A 413 3.56 -26.75 10.79
N GLU A 414 4.65 -27.05 11.48
CA GLU A 414 5.82 -27.71 10.90
C GLU A 414 5.64 -29.22 10.82
N SER A 415 5.02 -29.81 11.85
CA SER A 415 4.58 -31.19 11.85
C SER A 415 3.43 -31.40 12.81
N GLY A 416 2.79 -32.56 12.71
CA GLY A 416 1.57 -32.88 13.44
C GLY A 416 0.32 -32.38 12.71
N ARG A 417 -0.84 -32.44 13.38
CA ARG A 417 -2.12 -31.99 12.83
C ARG A 417 -3.09 -31.54 13.91
N ILE A 418 -4.01 -30.64 13.51
CA ILE A 418 -5.11 -30.21 14.37
C ILE A 418 -6.42 -30.60 13.69
N LEU A 419 -7.27 -31.29 14.43
CA LEU A 419 -8.56 -31.77 13.93
C LEU A 419 -9.70 -31.07 14.69
N ILE A 420 -10.74 -30.67 13.95
CA ILE A 420 -12.02 -30.20 14.51
C ILE A 420 -13.11 -31.16 14.01
N ASP A 421 -13.77 -31.85 14.94
CA ASP A 421 -14.72 -32.93 14.66
C ASP A 421 -14.18 -33.95 13.63
N GLY A 422 -12.88 -34.31 13.75
CA GLY A 422 -12.20 -35.23 12.87
C GLY A 422 -11.71 -34.65 11.53
N GLN A 423 -12.02 -33.40 11.20
CA GLN A 423 -11.58 -32.72 9.99
C GLN A 423 -10.26 -31.99 10.27
N ASP A 424 -9.22 -32.26 9.46
CA ASP A 424 -7.92 -31.58 9.58
C ASP A 424 -8.00 -30.16 9.05
N ILE A 425 -7.63 -29.18 9.91
CA ILE A 425 -7.69 -27.75 9.57
C ILE A 425 -6.76 -27.35 8.42
N ALA A 426 -5.77 -28.17 8.07
CA ALA A 426 -4.90 -27.93 6.91
C ALA A 426 -5.63 -28.12 5.56
N TYR A 427 -6.73 -28.89 5.55
CA TYR A 427 -7.52 -29.20 4.36
C TYR A 427 -8.85 -28.45 4.28
N VAL A 428 -9.10 -27.50 5.20
CA VAL A 428 -10.28 -26.65 5.14
C VAL A 428 -9.90 -25.21 4.78
N THR A 429 -10.87 -24.42 4.31
CA THR A 429 -10.61 -23.01 4.01
C THR A 429 -10.46 -22.20 5.30
N GLN A 430 -9.47 -21.28 5.35
CA GLN A 430 -9.22 -20.44 6.52
C GLN A 430 -10.44 -19.63 6.94
N GLU A 431 -11.22 -19.17 5.96
CA GLU A 431 -12.43 -18.39 6.20
C GLU A 431 -13.47 -19.23 6.96
N SER A 432 -13.80 -20.44 6.48
CA SER A 432 -14.74 -21.33 7.14
C SER A 432 -14.28 -21.77 8.53
N LEU A 433 -12.96 -22.03 8.70
CA LEU A 433 -12.37 -22.34 10.00
C LEU A 433 -12.59 -21.20 10.99
N ARG A 434 -12.23 -19.99 10.61
CA ARG A 434 -12.34 -18.81 11.48
C ARG A 434 -13.77 -18.39 11.73
N GLN A 435 -14.70 -18.69 10.83
CA GLN A 435 -16.15 -18.49 11.07
C GLN A 435 -16.67 -19.35 12.22
N GLN A 436 -16.16 -20.57 12.39
CA GLN A 436 -16.58 -21.52 13.43
C GLN A 436 -15.91 -21.30 14.80
N ILE A 437 -14.98 -20.33 14.90
CA ILE A 437 -14.27 -20.05 16.16
C ILE A 437 -14.51 -18.58 16.56
N GLY A 438 -15.15 -18.36 17.70
CA GLY A 438 -15.25 -17.04 18.33
C GLY A 438 -13.99 -16.73 19.13
N VAL A 439 -13.43 -15.54 19.03
CA VAL A 439 -12.19 -15.17 19.76
C VAL A 439 -12.42 -13.86 20.50
N VAL A 440 -12.21 -13.87 21.80
CA VAL A 440 -12.11 -12.65 22.63
C VAL A 440 -10.63 -12.47 22.97
N THR A 441 -10.00 -11.43 22.40
CA THR A 441 -8.57 -11.15 22.59
C THR A 441 -8.32 -10.25 23.79
N GLN A 442 -7.10 -10.31 24.35
CA GLN A 442 -6.63 -9.42 25.41
C GLN A 442 -6.72 -7.95 24.98
N ASP A 443 -6.15 -7.63 23.83
CA ASP A 443 -6.27 -6.31 23.20
C ASP A 443 -7.53 -6.22 22.36
N THR A 444 -8.53 -5.55 22.88
CA THR A 444 -9.81 -5.32 22.20
C THR A 444 -9.71 -4.15 21.22
N SER A 445 -9.11 -4.39 20.06
CA SER A 445 -9.08 -3.40 19.00
C SER A 445 -10.44 -3.27 18.31
N LEU A 446 -10.87 -2.04 18.13
CA LEU A 446 -12.05 -1.70 17.35
C LEU A 446 -11.64 -1.01 16.04
N LEU A 447 -12.38 -1.30 14.98
CA LEU A 447 -12.20 -0.64 13.70
C LEU A 447 -12.65 0.82 13.79
N HIS A 448 -11.98 1.73 13.09
CA HIS A 448 -12.36 3.15 13.02
C HIS A 448 -13.61 3.35 12.16
N ARG A 449 -14.72 2.82 12.66
CA ARG A 449 -16.06 2.80 12.03
C ARG A 449 -17.11 3.06 13.08
N SER A 450 -18.40 3.02 12.70
CA SER A 450 -19.51 3.11 13.64
C SER A 450 -19.49 1.94 14.65
N ILE A 451 -20.13 2.13 15.80
CA ILE A 451 -20.36 1.04 16.77
C ILE A 451 -21.13 -0.11 16.08
N ARG A 452 -22.13 0.21 15.27
CA ARG A 452 -22.90 -0.75 14.47
C ARG A 452 -22.01 -1.60 13.58
N ASP A 453 -21.13 -0.98 12.77
CA ASP A 453 -20.21 -1.70 11.88
C ASP A 453 -19.24 -2.60 12.65
N ASN A 454 -18.80 -2.14 13.84
CA ASN A 454 -17.95 -2.93 14.72
C ASN A 454 -18.66 -4.18 15.26
N LEU A 455 -19.93 -4.09 15.59
CA LEU A 455 -20.74 -5.22 16.06
C LEU A 455 -21.06 -6.18 14.92
N LEU A 456 -21.56 -5.66 13.79
CA LEU A 456 -21.91 -6.46 12.61
C LEU A 456 -20.71 -7.14 11.96
N TYR A 457 -19.48 -6.73 12.30
CA TYR A 457 -18.29 -7.42 11.81
C TYR A 457 -18.22 -8.90 12.25
N GLY A 458 -18.87 -9.25 13.36
CA GLY A 458 -19.03 -10.64 13.81
C GLY A 458 -19.98 -11.45 12.92
N ARG A 459 -21.05 -10.82 12.43
CA ARG A 459 -22.09 -11.41 11.58
C ARG A 459 -22.76 -10.31 10.74
N PRO A 460 -22.29 -10.08 9.49
CA PRO A 460 -22.76 -8.97 8.66
C PRO A 460 -24.25 -9.00 8.29
N ASP A 461 -24.84 -10.19 8.23
CA ASP A 461 -26.23 -10.47 7.89
C ASP A 461 -27.18 -10.52 9.11
N ALA A 462 -26.70 -10.18 10.33
CA ALA A 462 -27.51 -10.18 11.53
C ALA A 462 -28.62 -9.13 11.47
N THR A 463 -29.82 -9.52 11.98
CA THR A 463 -30.95 -8.59 12.10
C THR A 463 -30.71 -7.59 13.23
N GLU A 464 -31.45 -6.47 13.21
CA GLU A 464 -31.39 -5.46 14.27
C GLU A 464 -31.76 -6.06 15.64
N GLU A 465 -32.70 -6.99 15.67
CA GLU A 465 -33.12 -7.70 16.88
C GLU A 465 -31.95 -8.55 17.43
N GLN A 466 -31.26 -9.33 16.57
CA GLN A 466 -30.11 -10.13 16.97
C GLN A 466 -28.97 -9.24 17.48
N LEU A 467 -28.73 -8.11 16.83
CA LEU A 467 -27.71 -7.14 17.23
C LEU A 467 -28.02 -6.60 18.63
N ARG A 468 -29.26 -6.13 18.88
CA ARG A 468 -29.68 -5.61 20.20
C ARG A 468 -29.61 -6.69 21.27
N ALA A 469 -30.05 -7.91 20.97
CA ALA A 469 -29.97 -9.04 21.90
C ALA A 469 -28.48 -9.33 22.30
N ALA A 470 -27.57 -9.32 21.35
CA ALA A 470 -26.15 -9.51 21.64
C ALA A 470 -25.54 -8.37 22.47
N VAL A 471 -25.94 -7.13 22.20
CA VAL A 471 -25.54 -5.94 22.97
C VAL A 471 -26.09 -5.97 24.40
N ALA A 472 -27.35 -6.37 24.59
CA ALA A 472 -27.95 -6.52 25.90
C ALA A 472 -27.24 -7.59 26.74
N LYS A 473 -26.95 -8.78 26.14
CA LYS A 473 -26.18 -9.88 26.75
C LYS A 473 -24.75 -9.44 27.15
N ALA A 474 -24.14 -8.58 26.37
CA ALA A 474 -22.83 -7.98 26.68
C ALA A 474 -22.92 -6.80 27.65
N ARG A 475 -24.12 -6.47 28.17
CA ARG A 475 -24.38 -5.32 29.04
C ARG A 475 -23.83 -4.01 28.49
N ALA A 476 -23.89 -3.81 27.16
CA ALA A 476 -23.32 -2.67 26.48
C ALA A 476 -24.34 -1.58 26.12
N GLU A 477 -25.66 -1.84 26.24
CA GLU A 477 -26.74 -0.98 25.79
C GLU A 477 -26.70 0.41 26.46
N ALA A 478 -26.64 0.43 27.79
CA ALA A 478 -26.73 1.67 28.58
C ALA A 478 -25.63 2.71 28.19
N PHE A 479 -24.41 2.28 27.90
CA PHE A 479 -23.40 3.25 27.51
C PHE A 479 -23.41 3.56 26.00
N ILE A 480 -23.80 2.60 25.13
CA ILE A 480 -23.91 2.85 23.69
C ILE A 480 -24.90 3.98 23.43
N ASP A 481 -26.07 3.96 24.07
CA ASP A 481 -27.11 4.97 23.87
C ASP A 481 -26.67 6.39 24.26
N THR A 482 -25.72 6.52 25.18
CA THR A 482 -25.15 7.81 25.59
C THR A 482 -24.01 8.34 24.71
N LEU A 483 -23.51 7.52 23.77
CA LEU A 483 -22.36 7.91 22.93
C LEU A 483 -22.74 9.03 21.97
N VAL A 484 -21.88 10.04 21.87
CA VAL A 484 -21.94 11.11 20.88
C VAL A 484 -20.51 11.36 20.37
N ASP A 485 -20.29 11.28 19.07
CA ASP A 485 -18.98 11.56 18.49
C ASP A 485 -18.82 13.05 18.12
N GLY A 486 -17.60 13.42 17.71
CA GLY A 486 -17.25 14.80 17.33
C GLY A 486 -18.01 15.37 16.12
N GLN A 487 -18.77 14.53 15.40
CA GLN A 487 -19.64 14.93 14.28
C GLN A 487 -21.14 14.95 14.69
N GLY A 488 -21.44 14.70 15.96
CA GLY A 488 -22.81 14.67 16.48
C GLY A 488 -23.60 13.39 16.21
N ARG A 489 -22.96 12.33 15.67
CA ARG A 489 -23.59 11.01 15.49
C ARG A 489 -23.75 10.34 16.86
N ARG A 490 -24.85 9.64 17.07
CA ARG A 490 -25.24 9.12 18.38
C ARG A 490 -25.39 7.59 18.39
N GLY A 491 -25.21 7.01 19.56
CA GLY A 491 -25.48 5.60 19.82
C GLY A 491 -24.71 4.67 18.89
N TYR A 492 -25.45 3.79 18.23
CA TYR A 492 -24.88 2.81 17.27
C TYR A 492 -24.18 3.45 16.06
N ASP A 493 -24.57 4.68 15.68
CA ASP A 493 -23.98 5.38 14.54
C ASP A 493 -22.75 6.22 14.93
N ALA A 494 -22.46 6.37 16.24
CA ALA A 494 -21.23 7.01 16.70
C ALA A 494 -19.99 6.23 16.23
N HIS A 495 -19.01 6.95 15.66
CA HIS A 495 -17.77 6.35 15.19
C HIS A 495 -16.75 6.24 16.32
N VAL A 496 -15.99 5.15 16.31
CA VAL A 496 -14.82 4.91 17.17
C VAL A 496 -13.55 5.32 16.46
N GLY A 497 -12.53 5.84 17.17
CA GLY A 497 -11.21 6.15 16.62
C GLY A 497 -10.66 7.49 17.08
N GLU A 498 -9.54 7.95 16.49
CA GLU A 498 -8.82 9.16 16.90
C GLU A 498 -9.68 10.43 16.86
N ARG A 499 -10.66 10.51 15.96
CA ARG A 499 -11.63 11.61 15.80
C ARG A 499 -13.05 11.25 16.22
N GLY A 500 -13.22 10.06 16.79
CA GLY A 500 -14.52 9.53 17.25
C GLY A 500 -14.62 9.49 18.77
N VAL A 501 -15.53 8.64 19.24
CA VAL A 501 -15.75 8.42 20.67
C VAL A 501 -14.55 7.73 21.29
N LYS A 502 -14.08 8.25 22.44
CA LYS A 502 -13.08 7.58 23.27
C LYS A 502 -13.80 6.64 24.24
N LEU A 503 -13.64 5.34 24.00
CA LEU A 503 -14.19 4.31 24.86
C LEU A 503 -13.21 3.91 25.96
N SER A 504 -13.71 3.61 27.16
CA SER A 504 -12.90 3.00 28.23
C SER A 504 -12.48 1.58 27.84
N GLY A 505 -11.49 1.01 28.55
CA GLY A 505 -11.08 -0.40 28.34
C GLY A 505 -12.24 -1.37 28.45
N GLY A 506 -13.06 -1.23 29.50
CA GLY A 506 -14.24 -2.07 29.72
C GLY A 506 -15.35 -1.88 28.68
N GLN A 507 -15.54 -0.66 28.16
CA GLN A 507 -16.49 -0.41 27.07
C GLN A 507 -16.04 -1.09 25.77
N ARG A 508 -14.75 -0.97 25.40
CA ARG A 508 -14.20 -1.68 24.24
C ARG A 508 -14.37 -3.19 24.37
N GLN A 509 -14.11 -3.73 25.54
CA GLN A 509 -14.23 -5.16 25.81
C GLN A 509 -15.67 -5.66 25.68
N ARG A 510 -16.65 -4.93 26.23
CA ARG A 510 -18.07 -5.29 26.07
C ARG A 510 -18.53 -5.25 24.62
N ILE A 511 -18.06 -4.31 23.81
CA ILE A 511 -18.33 -4.32 22.36
C ILE A 511 -17.68 -5.54 21.68
N ALA A 512 -16.45 -5.92 22.06
CA ALA A 512 -15.80 -7.11 21.53
C ALA A 512 -16.54 -8.41 21.93
N ILE A 513 -17.01 -8.50 23.16
CA ILE A 513 -17.86 -9.62 23.62
C ILE A 513 -19.18 -9.65 22.84
N ALA A 514 -19.87 -8.52 22.68
CA ALA A 514 -21.10 -8.42 21.88
C ALA A 514 -20.88 -8.90 20.43
N ARG A 515 -19.74 -8.55 19.82
CA ARG A 515 -19.35 -9.03 18.49
C ARG A 515 -19.23 -10.55 18.43
N VAL A 516 -18.64 -11.17 19.45
CA VAL A 516 -18.47 -12.64 19.53
C VAL A 516 -19.80 -13.34 19.87
N LEU A 517 -20.64 -12.74 20.72
CA LEU A 517 -22.02 -13.21 20.98
C LEU A 517 -22.86 -13.21 19.69
N LEU A 518 -22.76 -12.14 18.90
CA LEU A 518 -23.47 -12.02 17.62
C LEU A 518 -23.00 -13.05 16.59
N LYS A 519 -21.70 -13.37 16.58
CA LYS A 519 -21.11 -14.39 15.73
C LYS A 519 -21.63 -15.79 16.04
N ASP A 520 -21.88 -16.09 17.30
CA ASP A 520 -22.44 -17.34 17.81
C ASP A 520 -21.72 -18.62 17.33
N ALA A 521 -20.40 -18.61 17.34
CA ALA A 521 -19.57 -19.74 16.92
C ALA A 521 -19.60 -20.89 17.96
N PRO A 522 -19.54 -22.18 17.51
CA PRO A 522 -19.59 -23.35 18.40
C PRO A 522 -18.31 -23.54 19.24
N ILE A 523 -17.18 -23.03 18.79
CA ILE A 523 -15.91 -23.06 19.51
C ILE A 523 -15.55 -21.64 19.94
N LEU A 524 -15.13 -21.48 21.19
CA LEU A 524 -14.76 -20.20 21.78
C LEU A 524 -13.32 -20.22 22.29
N VAL A 525 -12.57 -19.19 21.94
CA VAL A 525 -11.24 -18.92 22.48
C VAL A 525 -11.29 -17.63 23.28
N LEU A 526 -10.82 -17.67 24.53
CA LEU A 526 -10.72 -16.53 25.42
C LEU A 526 -9.25 -16.29 25.77
N ASP A 527 -8.72 -15.12 25.41
CA ASP A 527 -7.35 -14.72 25.76
C ASP A 527 -7.42 -13.55 26.75
N GLU A 528 -7.20 -13.84 28.04
CA GLU A 528 -7.12 -12.90 29.17
C GLU A 528 -8.17 -11.75 29.16
N ALA A 529 -9.44 -12.10 29.02
CA ALA A 529 -10.53 -11.16 28.73
C ALA A 529 -10.84 -10.10 29.84
N THR A 530 -10.07 -9.96 30.95
CA THR A 530 -10.45 -9.11 32.08
C THR A 530 -9.31 -8.29 32.72
N SER A 531 -8.13 -8.10 32.11
CA SER A 531 -7.03 -7.35 32.70
C SER A 531 -7.34 -5.84 32.83
N ALA A 532 -7.09 -5.27 34.03
CA ALA A 532 -7.12 -3.81 34.35
C ALA A 532 -8.51 -3.12 34.32
N LEU A 533 -9.53 -3.69 34.97
CA LEU A 533 -10.87 -3.10 35.07
C LEU A 533 -11.30 -2.88 36.52
N ASP A 534 -12.18 -1.91 36.73
CA ASP A 534 -12.86 -1.67 38.03
C ASP A 534 -13.74 -2.85 38.38
N SER A 535 -13.89 -3.15 39.68
CA SER A 535 -14.56 -4.36 40.20
C SER A 535 -16.00 -4.55 39.70
N GLU A 536 -16.79 -3.46 39.57
CA GLU A 536 -18.17 -3.53 39.05
C GLU A 536 -18.21 -3.88 37.54
N VAL A 537 -17.30 -3.28 36.76
CA VAL A 537 -17.16 -3.56 35.31
C VAL A 537 -16.68 -4.99 35.10
N GLU A 538 -15.78 -5.48 35.97
CA GLU A 538 -15.29 -6.85 35.94
C GLU A 538 -16.41 -7.87 36.15
N ALA A 539 -17.29 -7.66 37.15
CA ALA A 539 -18.44 -8.53 37.41
C ALA A 539 -19.38 -8.60 36.18
N ALA A 540 -19.70 -7.44 35.60
CA ALA A 540 -20.58 -7.38 34.42
C ALA A 540 -19.98 -8.10 33.20
N ILE A 541 -18.65 -8.06 33.02
CA ILE A 541 -17.95 -8.75 31.95
C ILE A 541 -17.92 -10.26 32.21
N GLN A 542 -17.71 -10.68 33.48
CA GLN A 542 -17.74 -12.08 33.87
C GLN A 542 -19.08 -12.73 33.58
N ASP A 543 -20.18 -12.07 33.95
CA ASP A 543 -21.53 -12.56 33.64
C ASP A 543 -21.77 -12.71 32.13
N SER A 544 -21.29 -11.73 31.34
CA SER A 544 -21.37 -11.79 29.86
C SER A 544 -20.51 -12.92 29.26
N LEU A 545 -19.36 -13.22 29.86
CA LEU A 545 -18.51 -14.36 29.46
C LEU A 545 -19.16 -15.69 29.79
N ASP A 546 -19.84 -15.82 30.95
CA ASP A 546 -20.55 -17.05 31.32
C ASP A 546 -21.68 -17.35 30.34
N GLU A 547 -22.44 -16.33 29.95
CA GLU A 547 -23.45 -16.49 28.92
C GLU A 547 -22.87 -16.86 27.57
N LEU A 548 -21.74 -16.25 27.20
CA LEU A 548 -21.02 -16.57 25.96
C LEU A 548 -20.50 -18.02 25.94
N MET A 549 -20.04 -18.56 27.06
CA MET A 549 -19.50 -19.93 27.18
C MET A 549 -20.59 -21.02 27.23
N GLY A 550 -21.87 -20.65 27.40
CA GLY A 550 -22.97 -21.60 27.50
C GLY A 550 -23.10 -22.53 26.29
N GLY A 551 -22.99 -23.85 26.48
CA GLY A 551 -23.17 -24.86 25.44
C GLY A 551 -22.08 -24.93 24.37
N LYS A 552 -20.94 -24.28 24.57
CA LYS A 552 -19.82 -24.21 23.61
C LYS A 552 -18.58 -24.94 24.09
N THR A 553 -17.74 -25.36 23.16
CA THR A 553 -16.38 -25.82 23.48
C THR A 553 -15.49 -24.59 23.72
N VAL A 554 -14.83 -24.52 24.88
CA VAL A 554 -14.10 -23.33 25.30
C VAL A 554 -12.62 -23.67 25.55
N ILE A 555 -11.75 -22.85 24.97
CA ILE A 555 -10.30 -22.85 25.26
C ILE A 555 -9.95 -21.48 25.81
N ALA A 556 -9.70 -21.37 27.11
CA ALA A 556 -9.39 -20.11 27.77
C ALA A 556 -7.93 -20.04 28.19
N ILE A 557 -7.20 -18.97 27.82
CA ILE A 557 -5.91 -18.66 28.43
C ILE A 557 -6.22 -17.99 29.77
N ALA A 558 -6.01 -18.74 30.85
CA ALA A 558 -6.43 -18.34 32.18
C ALA A 558 -5.27 -17.70 32.96
N HIS A 559 -5.40 -16.41 33.22
CA HIS A 559 -4.49 -15.64 34.07
C HIS A 559 -5.15 -15.18 35.38
N ARG A 560 -6.47 -15.30 35.52
CA ARG A 560 -7.22 -14.90 36.70
C ARG A 560 -7.92 -16.08 37.38
N LEU A 561 -7.99 -16.01 38.71
CA LEU A 561 -8.62 -17.03 39.56
C LEU A 561 -10.08 -17.26 39.20
N SER A 562 -10.82 -16.17 38.89
CA SER A 562 -12.23 -16.22 38.51
C SER A 562 -12.47 -17.00 37.21
N THR A 563 -11.57 -16.92 36.25
CA THR A 563 -11.65 -17.69 35.00
C THR A 563 -11.29 -19.16 35.24
N ILE A 564 -10.25 -19.44 36.03
CA ILE A 564 -9.79 -20.80 36.36
C ILE A 564 -10.90 -21.61 37.06
N ALA A 565 -11.61 -21.00 38.00
CA ALA A 565 -12.65 -21.65 38.79
C ALA A 565 -13.86 -22.15 37.97
N ARG A 566 -14.00 -21.69 36.74
CA ARG A 566 -15.15 -22.00 35.84
C ARG A 566 -14.80 -23.05 34.77
N MET A 567 -13.54 -23.50 34.72
CA MET A 567 -13.09 -24.49 33.74
C MET A 567 -13.31 -25.90 34.24
N ASP A 568 -13.78 -26.76 33.34
CA ASP A 568 -13.97 -28.20 33.67
C ASP A 568 -12.62 -28.88 33.89
N ARG A 569 -11.58 -28.45 33.16
CA ARG A 569 -10.25 -29.02 33.24
C ARG A 569 -9.20 -27.92 32.94
N LEU A 570 -8.08 -28.01 33.63
CA LEU A 570 -6.91 -27.18 33.41
C LEU A 570 -5.81 -27.97 32.71
N VAL A 571 -5.12 -27.32 31.78
CA VAL A 571 -3.98 -27.83 31.04
C VAL A 571 -2.80 -26.91 31.33
N VAL A 572 -1.81 -27.43 32.05
CA VAL A 572 -0.62 -26.67 32.44
C VAL A 572 0.45 -26.88 31.41
N MET A 573 0.88 -25.76 30.82
CA MET A 573 1.93 -25.72 29.81
C MET A 573 3.23 -25.15 30.37
N ASP A 574 4.34 -25.78 30.04
CA ASP A 574 5.68 -25.27 30.25
C ASP A 574 6.60 -25.65 29.09
N GLN A 575 7.41 -24.69 28.62
CA GLN A 575 8.35 -24.85 27.50
C GLN A 575 7.75 -25.59 26.27
N GLY A 576 6.52 -25.23 25.90
CA GLY A 576 5.84 -25.78 24.74
C GLY A 576 5.25 -27.17 24.85
N ARG A 577 5.20 -27.72 26.08
CA ARG A 577 4.66 -29.07 26.40
C ARG A 577 3.58 -28.97 27.46
N ILE A 578 2.70 -29.98 27.49
CA ILE A 578 1.75 -30.15 28.60
C ILE A 578 2.49 -30.91 29.70
N VAL A 579 2.55 -30.33 30.89
CA VAL A 579 3.22 -30.90 32.05
C VAL A 579 2.26 -31.42 33.10
N GLU A 580 1.05 -30.82 33.23
CA GLU A 580 0.03 -31.25 34.17
C GLU A 580 -1.36 -31.06 33.52
N THR A 581 -2.31 -31.93 33.87
CA THR A 581 -3.71 -31.78 33.46
C THR A 581 -4.62 -32.34 34.54
N GLY A 582 -5.69 -31.64 34.85
CA GLY A 582 -6.66 -32.06 35.89
C GLY A 582 -7.60 -30.93 36.27
N SER A 583 -8.48 -31.17 37.22
CA SER A 583 -9.31 -30.13 37.83
C SER A 583 -8.45 -29.23 38.74
N HIS A 584 -9.00 -28.06 39.10
CA HIS A 584 -8.34 -27.16 40.04
C HIS A 584 -7.94 -27.86 41.36
N ALA A 585 -8.86 -28.63 41.95
CA ALA A 585 -8.61 -29.30 43.21
C ALA A 585 -7.51 -30.37 43.09
N GLU A 586 -7.52 -31.17 42.03
CA GLU A 586 -6.52 -32.20 41.77
C GLU A 586 -5.13 -31.59 41.61
N LEU A 587 -5.00 -30.50 40.84
CA LEU A 587 -3.71 -29.89 40.57
C LEU A 587 -3.16 -29.12 41.79
N ILE A 588 -3.99 -28.57 42.65
CA ILE A 588 -3.56 -28.01 43.94
C ILE A 588 -3.04 -29.12 44.86
N ALA A 589 -3.79 -30.24 44.96
CA ALA A 589 -3.38 -31.37 45.79
C ALA A 589 -2.07 -32.04 45.30
N ALA A 590 -1.83 -32.03 43.99
CA ALA A 590 -0.59 -32.57 43.40
C ALA A 590 0.68 -31.78 43.76
N GLY A 591 0.53 -30.50 44.20
CA GLY A 591 1.67 -29.65 44.60
C GLY A 591 2.66 -29.32 43.49
N GLY A 592 2.27 -29.45 42.23
CA GLY A 592 3.08 -29.28 41.04
C GLY A 592 3.32 -27.83 40.62
N LEU A 593 3.57 -27.61 39.33
CA LEU A 593 3.78 -26.26 38.76
C LEU A 593 2.55 -25.35 38.96
N TYR A 594 1.35 -25.92 38.73
CA TYR A 594 0.11 -25.19 38.93
C TYR A 594 -0.06 -24.69 40.36
N ALA A 595 0.14 -25.56 41.36
CA ALA A 595 0.02 -25.16 42.76
C ALA A 595 1.02 -24.03 43.14
N ARG A 596 2.23 -24.08 42.61
CA ARG A 596 3.21 -23.00 42.81
C ARG A 596 2.80 -21.67 42.13
N LEU A 597 2.23 -21.71 40.92
CA LEU A 597 1.71 -20.52 40.22
C LEU A 597 0.52 -19.94 40.97
N TRP A 598 -0.39 -20.78 41.43
CA TRP A 598 -1.54 -20.41 42.23
C TRP A 598 -1.15 -19.72 43.55
N ALA A 599 -0.23 -20.33 44.32
CA ALA A 599 0.27 -19.80 45.58
C ALA A 599 0.91 -18.37 45.42
N ARG A 600 1.60 -18.14 44.30
CA ARG A 600 2.14 -16.82 44.00
C ARG A 600 1.09 -15.76 43.70
N GLN A 601 -0.04 -16.15 43.09
CA GLN A 601 -1.14 -15.23 42.79
C GLN A 601 -2.00 -14.95 44.05
N THR A 602 -2.22 -15.94 44.89
CA THR A 602 -3.02 -15.82 46.12
C THR A 602 -2.22 -15.32 47.30
N GLY A 603 -0.92 -15.58 47.38
CA GLY A 603 -0.06 -15.18 48.50
C GLY A 603 0.12 -13.66 48.66
N GLY A 604 -0.19 -12.85 47.64
CA GLY A 604 -0.25 -11.39 47.77
C GLY A 604 -1.50 -10.86 48.49
N PHE A 605 -2.56 -11.68 48.59
CA PHE A 605 -3.83 -11.33 49.25
C PHE A 605 -3.88 -11.80 50.72
N VAL A 606 -3.15 -12.88 51.06
CA VAL A 606 -3.17 -13.47 52.41
C VAL A 606 -2.19 -12.73 53.37
N ALA A 607 -1.21 -12.02 52.83
CA ALA A 607 -0.28 -11.22 53.67
C ALA A 607 -0.85 -9.88 54.18
N ALA A 608 -2.06 -9.50 53.79
CA ALA A 608 -2.72 -8.28 54.23
C ALA A 608 -3.72 -8.49 55.39
N GLU A 609 -3.89 -9.73 55.87
CA GLU A 609 -4.77 -10.06 57.02
C GLU A 609 -4.05 -10.65 58.24
N GLN A 610 -2.74 -10.40 58.41
CA GLN A 610 -2.02 -10.68 59.68
C GLN A 610 -1.41 -9.42 60.27
#